data_c8dab21e9ab42d0aeeec214f5183dc8c
#
_entry.id   c8dab21e9ab42d0aeeec214f5183dc8c
#
_cell.length_a   1.000
_cell.length_b   1.000
_cell.length_c   1.000
_cell.angle_alpha   90.00
_cell.angle_beta   90.00
_cell.angle_gamma   90.00
#
_symmetry.space_group_name_H-M   'P 1'
#
loop_
_entity.id
_entity.type
_entity.pdbx_description
1 polymer ?
#
loop_
_entity_poly.entity_id
_entity_poly.type
_entity_poly.pdbx_seq_one_letter_code
_entity_poly.pdbx_strand_id
1 'polypeptide(L)'
;MNQTSALDKMIFLYKFIRTPKTIGSVTPSSRFLAKKMVEAISWQDTCSVAELGAGTGVITQAINNAAVKGTRVLLFEKDSHLKEQLAQQYPEYSTYTEARALSSSVQQHGLEHLDCVISGLPFANFPQQLRDEIMEQVVASLKPNGLFIAFQYTLQMKKQLSRHFDIQTIQFVLLNVPPAFVYVCRKKDPKESLQS
;
A
#
# COMPACT_ATOMS: atom_id res chain seq x y z
N MET A 1 -12.07 -23.73 -27.36
CA MET A 1 -11.15 -22.70 -26.82
C MET A 1 -11.79 -22.13 -25.56
N ASN A 2 -11.34 -22.60 -24.36
CA ASN A 2 -11.89 -22.16 -23.08
C ASN A 2 -11.46 -20.72 -22.80
N GLN A 3 -12.41 -19.81 -22.80
CA GLN A 3 -12.21 -18.46 -22.26
C GLN A 3 -12.11 -18.61 -20.74
N THR A 4 -10.90 -18.65 -20.23
CA THR A 4 -10.67 -18.46 -18.77
C THR A 4 -11.28 -17.12 -18.38
N SER A 5 -12.28 -17.17 -17.49
CA SER A 5 -13.01 -15.98 -17.08
C SER A 5 -12.05 -14.98 -16.41
N ALA A 6 -12.37 -13.70 -16.48
CA ALA A 6 -11.60 -12.67 -15.76
C ALA A 6 -11.51 -12.98 -14.26
N LEU A 7 -12.53 -13.67 -13.73
CA LEU A 7 -12.59 -14.16 -12.36
C LEU A 7 -11.53 -15.23 -12.07
N ASP A 8 -11.33 -16.20 -13.00
CA ASP A 8 -10.31 -17.25 -12.82
C ASP A 8 -8.89 -16.67 -12.84
N LYS A 9 -8.65 -15.68 -13.68
CA LYS A 9 -7.37 -14.94 -13.70
C LYS A 9 -7.16 -14.14 -12.40
N MET A 10 -8.22 -13.57 -11.84
CA MET A 10 -8.19 -12.85 -10.57
C MET A 10 -7.99 -13.78 -9.38
N ILE A 11 -8.66 -14.95 -9.36
CA ILE A 11 -8.48 -15.96 -8.33
C ILE A 11 -7.06 -16.54 -8.39
N PHE A 12 -6.54 -16.79 -9.59
CA PHE A 12 -5.16 -17.22 -9.79
C PHE A 12 -4.17 -16.16 -9.27
N LEU A 13 -4.39 -14.90 -9.61
CA LEU A 13 -3.60 -13.77 -9.16
C LEU A 13 -3.65 -13.59 -7.64
N TYR A 14 -4.83 -13.71 -7.04
CA TYR A 14 -5.04 -13.66 -5.59
C TYR A 14 -4.32 -14.81 -4.86
N LYS A 15 -4.42 -16.04 -5.39
CA LYS A 15 -3.69 -17.20 -4.88
C LYS A 15 -2.17 -17.02 -5.05
N PHE A 16 -1.72 -16.46 -6.16
CA PHE A 16 -0.31 -16.17 -6.42
C PHE A 16 0.28 -15.16 -5.42
N ILE A 17 -0.49 -14.13 -5.05
CA ILE A 17 -0.09 -13.14 -4.05
C ILE A 17 -0.08 -13.75 -2.63
N ARG A 18 -0.99 -14.68 -2.33
CA ARG A 18 -1.12 -15.29 -1.00
C ARG A 18 -0.27 -16.53 -0.75
N THR A 19 0.22 -17.20 -1.79
CA THR A 19 0.99 -18.45 -1.65
C THR A 19 2.31 -18.41 -2.44
N PRO A 20 3.25 -17.52 -2.12
CA PRO A 20 4.55 -17.49 -2.78
C PRO A 20 5.38 -18.76 -2.53
N LYS A 21 5.04 -19.58 -1.53
CA LYS A 21 5.76 -20.81 -1.18
C LYS A 21 5.51 -22.01 -2.09
N THR A 22 4.44 -22.02 -2.89
CA THR A 22 4.11 -23.15 -3.79
C THR A 22 4.78 -23.03 -5.16
N ILE A 23 5.30 -21.86 -5.50
CA ILE A 23 6.06 -21.64 -6.73
C ILE A 23 7.41 -21.08 -6.28
N GLY A 24 8.38 -21.97 -6.11
CA GLY A 24 9.70 -21.66 -5.54
C GLY A 24 10.34 -20.42 -6.12
N SER A 25 10.58 -19.48 -5.27
CA SER A 25 11.31 -18.21 -5.34
C SER A 25 10.41 -16.98 -5.22
N VAL A 26 10.71 -16.17 -4.21
CA VAL A 26 10.37 -14.73 -4.19
C VAL A 26 10.94 -14.15 -5.49
N THR A 27 10.07 -13.93 -6.47
CA THR A 27 10.51 -13.47 -7.79
C THR A 27 11.22 -12.12 -7.67
N PRO A 28 12.37 -11.90 -8.35
CA PRO A 28 13.03 -10.61 -8.39
C PRO A 28 12.11 -9.44 -8.75
N SER A 29 11.02 -9.70 -9.46
CA SER A 29 9.99 -8.74 -9.84
C SER A 29 9.31 -8.06 -8.65
N SER A 30 8.98 -8.76 -7.58
CA SER A 30 8.37 -8.17 -6.38
C SER A 30 9.28 -7.11 -5.73
N ARG A 31 10.60 -7.32 -5.77
CA ARG A 31 11.58 -6.34 -5.26
C ARG A 31 11.66 -5.09 -6.13
N PHE A 32 11.51 -5.24 -7.46
CA PHE A 32 11.46 -4.10 -8.37
C PHE A 32 10.22 -3.24 -8.13
N LEU A 33 9.07 -3.87 -7.92
CA LEU A 33 7.83 -3.16 -7.60
C LEU A 33 7.95 -2.41 -6.27
N ALA A 34 8.39 -3.09 -5.21
CA ALA A 34 8.60 -2.49 -3.90
C ALA A 34 9.57 -1.31 -3.95
N LYS A 35 10.71 -1.47 -4.66
CA LYS A 35 11.67 -0.41 -4.90
C LYS A 35 11.02 0.81 -5.57
N LYS A 36 10.22 0.60 -6.62
CA LYS A 36 9.51 1.69 -7.30
C LYS A 36 8.53 2.43 -6.39
N MET A 37 7.87 1.72 -5.48
CA MET A 37 6.95 2.34 -4.53
C MET A 37 7.70 3.22 -3.51
N VAL A 38 8.81 2.74 -2.96
CA VAL A 38 9.57 3.49 -1.93
C VAL A 38 10.43 4.61 -2.51
N GLU A 39 10.87 4.51 -3.76
CA GLU A 39 11.61 5.58 -4.47
C GLU A 39 10.78 6.85 -4.68
N ALA A 40 9.45 6.75 -4.62
CA ALA A 40 8.56 7.90 -4.75
C ALA A 40 8.48 8.76 -3.48
N ILE A 41 9.13 8.34 -2.39
CA ILE A 41 9.07 8.99 -1.07
C ILE A 41 10.35 9.79 -0.83
N SER A 42 10.21 11.04 -0.40
CA SER A 42 11.32 11.83 0.17
C SER A 42 11.55 11.38 1.62
N TRP A 43 12.41 10.41 1.81
CA TRP A 43 12.65 9.81 3.14
C TRP A 43 13.27 10.80 4.15
N GLN A 44 13.96 11.83 3.69
CA GLN A 44 14.53 12.87 4.56
C GLN A 44 13.43 13.72 5.22
N ASP A 45 12.26 13.84 4.56
CA ASP A 45 11.13 14.66 5.01
C ASP A 45 9.96 13.80 5.53
N THR A 46 10.17 12.47 5.64
CA THR A 46 9.14 11.51 6.03
C THR A 46 9.43 10.90 7.39
N CYS A 47 8.62 11.28 8.38
CA CYS A 47 8.76 10.83 9.77
C CYS A 47 7.83 9.66 10.12
N SER A 48 6.77 9.44 9.34
CA SER A 48 5.73 8.45 9.63
C SER A 48 5.13 7.83 8.38
N VAL A 49 5.07 6.50 8.36
CA VAL A 49 4.56 5.70 7.23
C VAL A 49 3.66 4.59 7.73
N ALA A 50 2.57 4.32 7.04
CA ALA A 50 1.83 3.07 7.20
C ALA A 50 1.91 2.21 5.94
N GLU A 51 2.08 0.91 6.11
CA GLU A 51 1.96 -0.09 5.04
C GLU A 51 0.68 -0.90 5.22
N LEU A 52 -0.20 -0.87 4.23
CA LEU A 52 -1.44 -1.64 4.22
C LEU A 52 -1.30 -2.90 3.38
N GLY A 53 -1.50 -4.07 4.01
CA GLY A 53 -1.32 -5.37 3.37
C GLY A 53 0.15 -5.74 3.21
N ALA A 54 0.89 -5.79 4.32
CA ALA A 54 2.34 -6.03 4.32
C ALA A 54 2.71 -7.43 3.80
N GLY A 55 1.81 -8.42 3.93
CA GLY A 55 2.01 -9.75 3.38
C GLY A 55 3.29 -10.40 3.91
N THR A 56 4.14 -10.86 3.00
CA THR A 56 5.44 -11.48 3.32
C THR A 56 6.55 -10.48 3.60
N GLY A 57 6.26 -9.18 3.67
CA GLY A 57 7.22 -8.14 4.03
C GLY A 57 8.12 -7.64 2.90
N VAL A 58 7.77 -7.85 1.63
CA VAL A 58 8.62 -7.39 0.50
C VAL A 58 8.68 -5.86 0.42
N ILE A 59 7.55 -5.19 0.59
CA ILE A 59 7.49 -3.72 0.64
C ILE A 59 8.06 -3.24 1.97
N THR A 60 7.75 -3.92 3.09
CA THR A 60 8.33 -3.65 4.41
C THR A 60 9.85 -3.64 4.37
N GLN A 61 10.48 -4.61 3.71
CA GLN A 61 11.93 -4.67 3.54
C GLN A 61 12.46 -3.46 2.75
N ALA A 62 11.74 -3.04 1.71
CA ALA A 62 12.13 -1.87 0.93
C ALA A 62 11.99 -0.58 1.74
N ILE A 63 10.94 -0.47 2.57
CA ILE A 63 10.77 0.63 3.53
C ILE A 63 11.93 0.65 4.51
N ASN A 64 12.25 -0.50 5.14
CA ASN A 64 13.33 -0.63 6.11
C ASN A 64 14.70 -0.22 5.55
N ASN A 65 14.95 -0.52 4.29
CA ASN A 65 16.20 -0.15 3.62
C ASN A 65 16.28 1.33 3.23
N ALA A 66 15.16 2.01 3.08
CA ALA A 66 15.08 3.38 2.58
C ALA A 66 14.75 4.41 3.66
N ALA A 67 14.04 4.01 4.71
CA ALA A 67 13.61 4.90 5.79
C ALA A 67 14.81 5.42 6.59
N VAL A 68 14.71 6.68 6.98
CA VAL A 68 15.70 7.31 7.87
C VAL A 68 15.48 6.80 9.30
N LYS A 69 16.57 6.67 10.07
CA LYS A 69 16.48 6.25 11.47
C LYS A 69 15.52 7.14 12.26
N GLY A 70 14.57 6.52 12.93
CA GLY A 70 13.52 7.22 13.70
C GLY A 70 12.20 7.41 12.94
N THR A 71 12.13 7.03 11.66
CA THR A 71 10.84 6.96 10.94
C THR A 71 9.92 5.96 11.64
N ARG A 72 8.72 6.38 11.99
CA ARG A 72 7.69 5.50 12.59
C ARG A 72 6.98 4.74 11.48
N VAL A 73 6.98 3.41 11.58
CA VAL A 73 6.37 2.53 10.59
C VAL A 73 5.28 1.69 11.25
N LEU A 74 4.06 1.76 10.68
CA LEU A 74 2.90 0.98 11.10
C LEU A 74 2.57 -0.02 9.99
N LEU A 75 2.58 -1.32 10.32
CA LEU A 75 2.31 -2.41 9.39
C LEU A 75 0.92 -2.98 9.62
N PHE A 76 0.14 -3.13 8.57
CA PHE A 76 -1.19 -3.72 8.62
C PHE A 76 -1.21 -5.01 7.81
N GLU A 77 -1.42 -6.15 8.50
CA GLU A 77 -1.54 -7.47 7.87
C GLU A 77 -2.63 -8.29 8.56
N LYS A 78 -3.59 -8.77 7.75
CA LYS A 78 -4.77 -9.48 8.24
C LYS A 78 -4.46 -10.93 8.64
N ASP A 79 -3.53 -11.56 7.96
CA ASP A 79 -3.09 -12.91 8.27
C ASP A 79 -2.25 -12.90 9.54
N SER A 80 -2.70 -13.61 10.60
CA SER A 80 -2.04 -13.60 11.92
C SER A 80 -0.63 -14.18 11.87
N HIS A 81 -0.40 -15.20 11.05
CA HIS A 81 0.93 -15.83 10.92
C HIS A 81 1.93 -14.89 10.25
N LEU A 82 1.52 -14.24 9.15
CA LEU A 82 2.37 -13.24 8.49
C LEU A 82 2.62 -12.03 9.38
N LYS A 83 1.61 -11.58 10.12
CA LYS A 83 1.77 -10.49 11.09
C LYS A 83 2.77 -10.81 12.19
N GLU A 84 2.73 -12.04 12.74
CA GLU A 84 3.71 -12.49 13.74
C GLU A 84 5.12 -12.56 13.16
N GLN A 85 5.29 -13.06 11.93
CA GLN A 85 6.57 -13.06 11.23
C GLN A 85 7.12 -11.65 11.04
N LEU A 86 6.28 -10.70 10.64
CA LEU A 86 6.66 -9.30 10.50
C LEU A 86 7.08 -8.68 11.83
N ALA A 87 6.32 -8.91 12.90
CA ALA A 87 6.65 -8.42 14.23
C ALA A 87 7.99 -8.96 14.76
N GLN A 88 8.32 -10.22 14.44
CA GLN A 88 9.62 -10.82 14.79
C GLN A 88 10.76 -10.27 13.94
N GLN A 89 10.52 -10.02 12.66
CA GLN A 89 11.53 -9.55 11.72
C GLN A 89 11.82 -8.05 11.86
N TYR A 90 10.81 -7.26 12.24
CA TYR A 90 10.88 -5.80 12.39
C TYR A 90 10.32 -5.38 13.76
N PRO A 91 11.01 -5.70 14.85
CA PRO A 91 10.51 -5.47 16.22
C PRO A 91 10.33 -3.98 16.55
N GLU A 92 10.99 -3.09 15.81
CA GLU A 92 10.83 -1.64 15.93
C GLU A 92 9.56 -1.09 15.25
N TYR A 93 8.88 -1.89 14.42
CA TYR A 93 7.66 -1.51 13.72
C TYR A 93 6.42 -2.02 14.45
N SER A 94 5.37 -1.23 14.44
CA SER A 94 4.12 -1.62 15.08
C SER A 94 3.23 -2.37 14.10
N THR A 95 2.71 -3.54 14.50
CA THR A 95 1.89 -4.40 13.63
C THR A 95 0.44 -4.44 14.06
N TYR A 96 -0.47 -4.30 13.10
CA TYR A 96 -1.92 -4.29 13.25
C TYR A 96 -2.60 -5.27 12.31
N THR A 97 -3.83 -5.67 12.64
CA THR A 97 -4.57 -6.65 11.83
C THR A 97 -5.47 -5.97 10.79
N GLU A 98 -6.16 -4.89 11.15
CA GLU A 98 -7.25 -4.32 10.35
C GLU A 98 -6.87 -2.97 9.76
N ALA A 99 -6.78 -2.89 8.42
CA ALA A 99 -6.53 -1.62 7.71
C ALA A 99 -7.63 -0.57 7.96
N ARG A 100 -8.86 -1.01 8.31
CA ARG A 100 -9.97 -0.12 8.71
C ARG A 100 -9.74 0.57 10.05
N ALA A 101 -8.79 0.12 10.85
CA ALA A 101 -8.38 0.74 12.10
C ALA A 101 -7.21 1.72 11.94
N LEU A 102 -6.84 2.11 10.70
CA LEU A 102 -5.67 2.93 10.43
C LEU A 102 -5.68 4.23 11.25
N SER A 103 -6.76 4.99 11.21
CA SER A 103 -6.86 6.28 11.90
C SER A 103 -6.71 6.14 13.43
N SER A 104 -7.38 5.14 14.03
CA SER A 104 -7.26 4.89 15.47
C SER A 104 -5.84 4.40 15.84
N SER A 105 -5.21 3.60 15.00
CA SER A 105 -3.83 3.14 15.22
C SER A 105 -2.83 4.30 15.17
N VAL A 106 -3.01 5.25 14.25
CA VAL A 106 -2.20 6.48 14.16
C VAL A 106 -2.30 7.28 15.46
N GLN A 107 -3.52 7.49 15.95
CA GLN A 107 -3.76 8.20 17.22
C GLN A 107 -3.13 7.49 18.45
N GLN A 108 -3.18 6.15 18.50
CA GLN A 108 -2.55 5.36 19.57
C GLN A 108 -1.03 5.57 19.64
N HIS A 109 -0.40 5.93 18.52
CA HIS A 109 1.02 6.28 18.47
C HIS A 109 1.30 7.76 18.78
N GLY A 110 0.31 8.54 19.19
CA GLY A 110 0.45 9.97 19.43
C GLY A 110 0.77 10.75 18.15
N LEU A 111 0.41 10.20 16.98
CA LEU A 111 0.51 10.88 15.70
C LEU A 111 -0.84 11.53 15.37
N GLU A 112 -0.80 12.77 14.92
CA GLU A 112 -1.98 13.43 14.38
C GLU A 112 -2.30 12.91 12.98
N HIS A 113 -1.26 12.80 12.13
CA HIS A 113 -1.36 12.33 10.76
C HIS A 113 -0.08 11.58 10.34
N LEU A 114 -0.19 10.87 9.22
CA LEU A 114 0.93 10.22 8.55
C LEU A 114 1.45 11.07 7.38
N ASP A 115 2.74 11.00 7.12
CA ASP A 115 3.36 11.59 5.93
C ASP A 115 3.05 10.77 4.68
N CYS A 116 3.04 9.45 4.82
CA CYS A 116 2.82 8.54 3.70
C CYS A 116 2.03 7.30 4.11
N VAL A 117 1.18 6.81 3.20
CA VAL A 117 0.57 5.48 3.25
C VAL A 117 0.97 4.72 1.99
N ILE A 118 1.56 3.54 2.16
CA ILE A 118 1.90 2.61 1.08
C ILE A 118 0.92 1.45 1.14
N SER A 119 0.37 1.02 0.00
CA SER A 119 -0.61 -0.06 -0.03
C SER A 119 -0.27 -1.16 -1.02
N GLY A 120 -0.16 -2.38 -0.49
CA GLY A 120 -0.14 -3.64 -1.22
C GLY A 120 -1.54 -4.28 -1.39
N LEU A 121 -2.60 -3.61 -0.93
CA LEU A 121 -3.95 -4.16 -0.95
C LEU A 121 -4.52 -4.23 -2.38
N PRO A 122 -5.16 -5.36 -2.76
CA PRO A 122 -5.77 -5.53 -4.07
C PRO A 122 -7.14 -4.84 -4.12
N PHE A 123 -7.18 -3.51 -4.09
CA PHE A 123 -8.43 -2.73 -4.03
C PHE A 123 -9.44 -3.10 -5.13
N ALA A 124 -8.96 -3.39 -6.34
CA ALA A 124 -9.84 -3.77 -7.46
C ALA A 124 -10.68 -5.03 -7.16
N ASN A 125 -10.24 -5.88 -6.23
CA ASN A 125 -10.89 -7.14 -5.86
C ASN A 125 -11.83 -6.99 -4.65
N PHE A 126 -11.80 -5.86 -3.97
CA PHE A 126 -12.66 -5.64 -2.80
C PHE A 126 -14.07 -5.21 -3.21
N PRO A 127 -15.10 -5.58 -2.43
CA PRO A 127 -16.42 -4.94 -2.53
C PRO A 127 -16.29 -3.43 -2.42
N GLN A 128 -17.17 -2.69 -3.12
CA GLN A 128 -17.13 -1.21 -3.14
C GLN A 128 -17.13 -0.62 -1.73
N GLN A 129 -18.02 -1.11 -0.85
CA GLN A 129 -18.11 -0.64 0.53
C GLN A 129 -16.77 -0.76 1.28
N LEU A 130 -16.11 -1.92 1.22
CA LEU A 130 -14.81 -2.12 1.89
C LEU A 130 -13.72 -1.21 1.31
N ARG A 131 -13.75 -0.99 -0.02
CA ARG A 131 -12.83 -0.03 -0.66
C ARG A 131 -13.01 1.39 -0.14
N ASP A 132 -14.27 1.81 -0.03
CA ASP A 132 -14.61 3.15 0.42
C ASP A 132 -14.22 3.33 1.90
N GLU A 133 -14.54 2.35 2.77
CA GLU A 133 -14.14 2.36 4.18
C GLU A 133 -12.62 2.48 4.35
N ILE A 134 -11.82 1.67 3.63
CA ILE A 134 -10.36 1.75 3.72
C ILE A 134 -9.85 3.09 3.16
N MET A 135 -10.42 3.55 2.06
CA MET A 135 -10.00 4.81 1.43
C MET A 135 -10.30 6.02 2.34
N GLU A 136 -11.43 6.02 3.03
CA GLU A 136 -11.75 7.04 4.04
C GLU A 136 -10.72 7.04 5.18
N GLN A 137 -10.32 5.86 5.67
CA GLN A 137 -9.27 5.74 6.67
C GLN A 137 -7.93 6.29 6.17
N VAL A 138 -7.55 6.00 4.92
CA VAL A 138 -6.32 6.52 4.32
C VAL A 138 -6.37 8.04 4.23
N VAL A 139 -7.48 8.60 3.72
CA VAL A 139 -7.65 10.06 3.61
C VAL A 139 -7.63 10.73 4.97
N ALA A 140 -8.33 10.17 5.97
CA ALA A 140 -8.36 10.72 7.32
C ALA A 140 -6.99 10.70 8.01
N SER A 141 -6.19 9.65 7.75
CA SER A 141 -4.89 9.46 8.40
C SER A 141 -3.74 10.23 7.78
N LEU A 142 -3.86 10.67 6.53
CA LEU A 142 -2.80 11.43 5.86
C LEU A 142 -2.87 12.93 6.21
N LYS A 143 -1.73 13.56 6.41
CA LYS A 143 -1.62 15.01 6.47
C LYS A 143 -2.05 15.67 5.14
N PRO A 144 -2.41 16.96 5.11
CA PRO A 144 -2.51 17.70 3.86
C PRO A 144 -1.25 17.51 3.01
N ASN A 145 -1.39 17.31 1.72
CA ASN A 145 -0.28 17.01 0.82
C ASN A 145 0.49 15.70 1.11
N GLY A 146 0.02 14.85 2.05
CA GLY A 146 0.60 13.54 2.32
C GLY A 146 0.48 12.59 1.13
N LEU A 147 1.39 11.61 1.05
CA LEU A 147 1.47 10.68 -0.07
C LEU A 147 0.64 9.41 0.17
N PHE A 148 -0.10 9.01 -0.85
CA PHE A 148 -0.67 7.67 -0.96
C PHE A 148 -0.06 6.97 -2.16
N ILE A 149 0.63 5.85 -1.91
CA ILE A 149 1.31 5.06 -2.94
C ILE A 149 0.69 3.67 -2.95
N ALA A 150 0.15 3.25 -4.08
CA ALA A 150 -0.46 1.94 -4.22
C ALA A 150 -0.09 1.30 -5.56
N PHE A 151 0.02 -0.03 -5.59
CA PHE A 151 0.10 -0.71 -6.87
C PHE A 151 -1.19 -1.45 -7.18
N GLN A 152 -1.53 -1.52 -8.45
CA GLN A 152 -2.67 -2.26 -8.97
C GLN A 152 -2.31 -2.91 -10.30
N TYR A 153 -2.96 -4.02 -10.65
CA TYR A 153 -2.74 -4.70 -11.93
C TYR A 153 -3.56 -4.13 -13.08
N THR A 154 -4.48 -3.22 -12.77
CA THR A 154 -5.34 -2.54 -13.75
C THR A 154 -5.48 -1.06 -13.39
N LEU A 155 -5.98 -0.27 -14.34
CA LEU A 155 -6.24 1.17 -14.13
C LEU A 155 -7.62 1.47 -13.51
N GLN A 156 -8.36 0.45 -13.04
CA GLN A 156 -9.73 0.61 -12.50
C GLN A 156 -9.81 1.59 -11.32
N MET A 157 -8.74 1.66 -10.51
CA MET A 157 -8.71 2.54 -9.33
C MET A 157 -8.51 4.03 -9.67
N LYS A 158 -8.12 4.38 -10.91
CA LYS A 158 -7.82 5.75 -11.29
C LYS A 158 -8.95 6.72 -10.95
N LYS A 159 -10.19 6.38 -11.32
CA LYS A 159 -11.37 7.24 -11.08
C LYS A 159 -11.67 7.43 -9.59
N GLN A 160 -11.51 6.37 -8.79
CA GLN A 160 -11.74 6.44 -7.34
C GLN A 160 -10.65 7.26 -6.66
N LEU A 161 -9.38 7.02 -7.01
CA LEU A 161 -8.25 7.77 -6.46
C LEU A 161 -8.33 9.26 -6.78
N SER A 162 -8.71 9.64 -8.00
CA SER A 162 -8.86 11.05 -8.40
C SER A 162 -9.94 11.83 -7.62
N ARG A 163 -10.84 11.15 -6.90
CA ARG A 163 -11.82 11.85 -6.04
C ARG A 163 -11.17 12.46 -4.80
N HIS A 164 -10.17 11.78 -4.24
CA HIS A 164 -9.55 12.14 -2.96
C HIS A 164 -8.12 12.68 -3.09
N PHE A 165 -7.47 12.35 -4.21
CA PHE A 165 -6.06 12.60 -4.44
C PHE A 165 -5.81 13.25 -5.80
N ASP A 166 -4.72 14.02 -5.87
CA ASP A 166 -4.09 14.42 -7.11
C ASP A 166 -3.09 13.34 -7.50
N ILE A 167 -3.37 12.63 -8.60
CA ILE A 167 -2.49 11.58 -9.11
C ILE A 167 -1.28 12.25 -9.76
N GLN A 168 -0.14 12.16 -9.08
CA GLN A 168 1.12 12.74 -9.54
C GLN A 168 1.71 11.94 -10.69
N THR A 169 1.77 10.62 -10.52
CA THR A 169 2.25 9.69 -11.56
C THR A 169 1.54 8.36 -11.51
N ILE A 170 1.48 7.69 -12.67
CA ILE A 170 1.13 6.27 -12.78
C ILE A 170 2.26 5.61 -13.55
N GLN A 171 3.06 4.79 -12.87
CA GLN A 171 4.23 4.13 -13.44
C GLN A 171 3.91 2.67 -13.76
N PHE A 172 4.19 2.26 -14.98
CA PHE A 172 4.04 0.86 -15.39
C PHE A 172 5.32 0.08 -15.07
N VAL A 173 5.20 -0.97 -14.26
CA VAL A 173 6.31 -1.81 -13.83
C VAL A 173 6.24 -3.13 -14.57
N LEU A 174 6.96 -3.21 -15.70
CA LEU A 174 6.98 -4.39 -16.57
C LEU A 174 7.66 -5.60 -15.92
N LEU A 175 8.71 -5.35 -15.10
CA LEU A 175 9.47 -6.40 -14.42
C LEU A 175 8.76 -6.99 -13.19
N ASN A 176 7.50 -6.68 -12.99
CA ASN A 176 6.62 -7.39 -12.06
C ASN A 176 5.83 -8.46 -12.81
N VAL A 177 5.64 -9.65 -12.23
CA VAL A 177 4.86 -10.73 -12.84
C VAL A 177 3.64 -11.04 -11.97
N PRO A 178 2.42 -10.69 -12.46
CA PRO A 178 2.15 -9.95 -13.70
C PRO A 178 2.55 -8.47 -13.59
N PRO A 179 2.72 -7.75 -14.72
CA PRO A 179 3.02 -6.33 -14.71
C PRO A 179 2.00 -5.51 -13.93
N ALA A 180 2.44 -4.43 -13.29
CA ALA A 180 1.61 -3.64 -12.39
C ALA A 180 1.76 -2.13 -12.66
N PHE A 181 0.77 -1.36 -12.21
CA PHE A 181 0.77 0.09 -12.21
C PHE A 181 0.98 0.60 -10.78
N VAL A 182 2.00 1.40 -10.57
CA VAL A 182 2.24 2.11 -9.31
C VAL A 182 1.64 3.50 -9.42
N TYR A 183 0.68 3.78 -8.56
CA TYR A 183 0.07 5.10 -8.40
C TYR A 183 0.82 5.86 -7.32
N VAL A 184 1.27 7.05 -7.63
CA VAL A 184 1.79 8.02 -6.65
C VAL A 184 0.78 9.15 -6.60
N CYS A 185 0.13 9.29 -5.46
CA CYS A 185 -0.99 10.19 -5.26
C CYS A 185 -0.69 11.13 -4.10
N ARG A 186 -1.08 12.40 -4.22
CA ARG A 186 -0.98 13.40 -3.16
C ARG A 186 -2.38 13.73 -2.64
N LYS A 187 -2.56 13.73 -1.32
CA LYS A 187 -3.84 14.12 -0.72
C LYS A 187 -4.14 15.57 -1.08
N LYS A 188 -5.36 15.80 -1.59
CA LYS A 188 -5.84 17.16 -1.90
C LYS A 188 -5.85 18.02 -0.64
N ASP A 189 -5.34 19.23 -0.75
CA ASP A 189 -5.49 20.22 0.31
C ASP A 189 -6.87 20.88 0.19
N PRO A 190 -7.71 20.82 1.24
CA PRO A 190 -9.01 21.46 1.21
C PRO A 190 -8.95 22.97 0.94
N LYS A 191 -7.82 23.60 1.23
CA LYS A 191 -7.62 25.05 1.01
C LYS A 191 -7.39 25.41 -0.45
N GLU A 192 -6.79 24.52 -1.25
CA GLU A 192 -6.56 24.77 -2.69
C GLU A 192 -7.85 24.61 -3.51
N SER A 193 -8.79 23.77 -3.06
CA SER A 193 -10.08 23.60 -3.73
C SER A 193 -11.06 24.78 -3.58
N LEU A 194 -10.74 25.76 -2.74
CA LEU A 194 -11.56 26.98 -2.56
C LEU A 194 -11.06 28.17 -3.42
N GLN A 195 -9.96 28.01 -4.16
CA GLN A 195 -9.35 29.07 -4.98
C GLN A 195 -9.46 28.80 -6.50
N SER A 196 -10.08 27.70 -6.90
CA SER A 196 -10.38 27.31 -8.29
C SER A 196 -11.86 27.40 -8.58
#